data_8288a0c39396f7076893952135373fcb
#
_entry.id   8288a0c39396f7076893952135373fcb
#
_cell.length_a   1.000
_cell.length_b   1.000
_cell.length_c   1.000
_cell.angle_alpha   90.00
_cell.angle_beta   90.00
_cell.angle_gamma   90.00
#
_symmetry.space_group_name_H-M   'P 1'
#
loop_
_entity.id
_entity.type
_entity.pdbx_description
1 polymer ?
#
loop_
_entity_poly.entity_id
_entity_poly.type
_entity_poly.pdbx_seq_one_letter_code
_entity_poly.pdbx_strand_id
1 'polypeptide(L)'
;MTAPMTAPMISVVVLGYSQFDRTTGPCLESLKPWLKQPDFEFIVFDNASPDGSGDKTRAWCLQHPTVRFFQSSENLGYAGGMNAAAAHAQGRWLLLVNNDTEFPSHTLDALLGVLRQAPANMAMVGPVTNAAGNGQRLYDPDKSRVQWLELGAWLNAHPTGQLLPTYRCDFFCIAIRQDAWQALGGLDPVFGRGYYEDFDFSLRLRQAGYEQAITEDVFIYHQGSATFGNDPSLKALIKTNKRIMQKRHPGLRFLHVRECNLDALLAAQKQTPGPIQNLPQALQQRQQLRWQGIRLDQPRSPLKRSLWRFRLWRTLGHV
;
A
#
# COMPACT_ATOMS: atom_id res chain seq x y z
N MET A 1 -9.24 24.61 -31.37
CA MET A 1 -9.20 24.86 -29.90
C MET A 1 -9.29 23.50 -29.20
N THR A 2 -8.17 22.99 -28.69
CA THR A 2 -8.20 21.79 -27.85
C THR A 2 -8.88 22.15 -26.53
N ALA A 3 -9.90 21.40 -26.13
CA ALA A 3 -10.53 21.55 -24.82
C ALA A 3 -9.42 21.50 -23.73
N PRO A 4 -9.52 22.31 -22.66
CA PRO A 4 -8.54 22.23 -21.58
C PRO A 4 -8.53 20.79 -21.07
N MET A 5 -7.36 20.15 -21.09
CA MET A 5 -7.20 18.82 -20.50
C MET A 5 -7.56 18.93 -19.02
N THR A 6 -8.63 18.25 -18.62
CA THR A 6 -8.95 18.12 -17.19
C THR A 6 -7.78 17.42 -16.50
N ALA A 7 -7.37 17.92 -15.33
CA ALA A 7 -6.30 17.29 -14.56
C ALA A 7 -6.60 15.80 -14.34
N PRO A 8 -5.61 14.91 -14.39
CA PRO A 8 -5.82 13.49 -14.17
C PRO A 8 -6.39 13.24 -12.78
N MET A 9 -7.17 12.17 -12.65
CA MET A 9 -7.73 11.81 -11.35
C MET A 9 -6.65 11.24 -10.42
N ILE A 10 -5.70 10.46 -10.98
CA ILE A 10 -4.66 9.77 -10.23
C ILE A 10 -3.28 9.98 -10.88
N SER A 11 -2.32 10.43 -10.08
CA SER A 11 -0.90 10.40 -10.43
C SER A 11 -0.27 9.13 -9.87
N VAL A 12 0.10 8.20 -10.73
CA VAL A 12 0.83 6.98 -10.36
C VAL A 12 2.33 7.32 -10.29
N VAL A 13 2.88 7.30 -9.09
CA VAL A 13 4.26 7.74 -8.79
C VAL A 13 5.07 6.52 -8.35
N VAL A 14 5.93 6.02 -9.23
CA VAL A 14 6.80 4.86 -8.97
C VAL A 14 8.19 5.34 -8.57
N LEU A 15 8.64 4.96 -7.38
CA LEU A 15 10.00 5.21 -6.90
C LEU A 15 10.88 3.98 -7.15
N GLY A 16 11.85 4.10 -8.06
CA GLY A 16 12.81 3.06 -8.39
C GLY A 16 14.15 3.23 -7.66
N TYR A 17 14.72 2.12 -7.20
CA TYR A 17 16.09 2.05 -6.70
C TYR A 17 16.66 0.65 -6.87
N SER A 18 17.66 0.52 -7.75
CA SER A 18 18.36 -0.74 -8.04
C SER A 18 17.47 -1.91 -8.51
N GLN A 19 18.08 -2.99 -8.95
CA GLN A 19 17.44 -4.26 -9.29
C GLN A 19 16.32 -4.17 -10.34
N PHE A 20 16.51 -3.36 -11.41
CA PHE A 20 15.48 -3.16 -12.45
C PHE A 20 14.80 -4.46 -12.89
N ASP A 21 15.59 -5.48 -13.26
CA ASP A 21 15.06 -6.73 -13.84
C ASP A 21 14.19 -7.54 -12.85
N ARG A 22 14.39 -7.34 -11.54
CA ARG A 22 13.65 -8.04 -10.49
C ARG A 22 12.47 -7.26 -9.94
N THR A 23 12.53 -5.95 -9.99
CA THR A 23 11.57 -5.07 -9.30
C THR A 23 10.95 -4.05 -10.25
N THR A 24 11.67 -2.99 -10.61
CA THR A 24 11.12 -1.86 -11.39
C THR A 24 10.57 -2.31 -12.74
N GLY A 25 11.27 -3.19 -13.46
CA GLY A 25 10.81 -3.71 -14.75
C GLY A 25 9.46 -4.42 -14.67
N PRO A 26 9.30 -5.48 -13.85
CA PRO A 26 8.01 -6.13 -13.63
C PRO A 26 6.89 -5.19 -13.16
N CYS A 27 7.20 -4.24 -12.27
CA CYS A 27 6.25 -3.22 -11.82
C CYS A 27 5.73 -2.39 -13.01
N LEU A 28 6.63 -1.81 -13.81
CA LEU A 28 6.28 -0.99 -14.96
C LEU A 28 5.54 -1.79 -16.06
N GLU A 29 5.96 -3.03 -16.33
CA GLU A 29 5.26 -3.92 -17.26
C GLU A 29 3.81 -4.17 -16.83
N SER A 30 3.57 -4.35 -15.54
CA SER A 30 2.23 -4.58 -15.00
C SER A 30 1.31 -3.35 -15.11
N LEU A 31 1.87 -2.14 -15.24
CA LEU A 31 1.13 -0.88 -15.39
C LEU A 31 0.74 -0.56 -16.86
N LYS A 32 1.30 -1.25 -17.85
CA LYS A 32 1.07 -0.98 -19.28
C LYS A 32 -0.38 -0.85 -19.70
N PRO A 33 -1.34 -1.67 -19.19
CA PRO A 33 -2.74 -1.59 -19.60
C PRO A 33 -3.38 -0.20 -19.41
N TRP A 34 -2.86 0.60 -18.50
CA TRP A 34 -3.44 1.90 -18.14
C TRP A 34 -2.69 3.12 -18.68
N LEU A 35 -1.52 2.96 -19.33
CA LEU A 35 -0.66 4.07 -19.74
C LEU A 35 -1.33 5.08 -20.70
N LYS A 36 -2.38 4.68 -21.39
CA LYS A 36 -3.11 5.53 -22.34
C LYS A 36 -4.47 6.02 -21.83
N GLN A 37 -4.84 5.67 -20.61
CA GLN A 37 -6.13 6.09 -20.04
C GLN A 37 -6.01 7.53 -19.50
N PRO A 38 -6.98 8.42 -19.82
CA PRO A 38 -6.88 9.85 -19.48
C PRO A 38 -7.01 10.15 -17.98
N ASP A 39 -7.56 9.23 -17.21
CA ASP A 39 -7.71 9.37 -15.76
C ASP A 39 -6.37 9.28 -15.00
N PHE A 40 -5.31 8.79 -15.66
CA PHE A 40 -4.01 8.55 -15.03
C PHE A 40 -2.89 9.35 -15.70
N GLU A 41 -1.98 9.86 -14.88
CA GLU A 41 -0.62 10.21 -15.32
C GLU A 41 0.38 9.27 -14.62
N PHE A 42 1.51 9.04 -15.28
CA PHE A 42 2.55 8.14 -14.77
C PHE A 42 3.87 8.88 -14.63
N ILE A 43 4.42 8.80 -13.42
CA ILE A 43 5.71 9.41 -13.05
C ILE A 43 6.58 8.28 -12.53
N VAL A 44 7.77 8.14 -13.10
CA VAL A 44 8.81 7.21 -12.66
C VAL A 44 10.01 8.00 -12.22
N PHE A 45 10.43 7.80 -10.98
CA PHE A 45 11.56 8.50 -10.39
C PHE A 45 12.65 7.51 -9.99
N ASP A 46 13.81 7.60 -10.61
CA ASP A 46 14.99 6.83 -10.19
C ASP A 46 15.75 7.56 -9.09
N ASN A 47 15.92 6.92 -7.95
CA ASN A 47 16.53 7.48 -6.76
C ASN A 47 18.07 7.27 -6.73
N ALA A 48 18.75 7.58 -7.84
CA ALA A 48 20.17 7.40 -8.05
C ALA A 48 20.62 5.92 -7.92
N SER A 49 20.03 5.03 -8.71
CA SER A 49 20.42 3.62 -8.77
C SER A 49 21.88 3.43 -9.20
N PRO A 50 22.74 2.77 -8.38
CA PRO A 50 24.17 2.64 -8.67
C PRO A 50 24.51 1.48 -9.62
N ASP A 51 23.56 0.61 -9.96
CA ASP A 51 23.74 -0.67 -10.67
C ASP A 51 23.29 -0.66 -12.14
N GLY A 52 23.11 0.53 -12.73
CA GLY A 52 22.61 0.69 -14.10
C GLY A 52 21.08 0.56 -14.22
N SER A 53 20.34 0.33 -13.14
CA SER A 53 18.89 0.27 -13.15
C SER A 53 18.24 1.57 -13.62
N GLY A 54 18.83 2.72 -13.30
CA GLY A 54 18.36 4.03 -13.77
C GLY A 54 18.35 4.16 -15.29
N ASP A 55 19.40 3.70 -15.97
CA ASP A 55 19.49 3.71 -17.44
C ASP A 55 18.46 2.75 -18.07
N LYS A 56 18.28 1.55 -17.50
CA LYS A 56 17.23 0.61 -17.95
C LYS A 56 15.83 1.22 -17.77
N THR A 57 15.57 1.87 -16.64
CA THR A 57 14.30 2.56 -16.36
C THR A 57 14.06 3.68 -17.37
N ARG A 58 15.07 4.49 -17.64
CA ARG A 58 15.02 5.56 -18.65
C ARG A 58 14.72 4.99 -20.04
N ALA A 59 15.40 3.92 -20.44
CA ALA A 59 15.21 3.27 -21.74
C ALA A 59 13.78 2.72 -21.89
N TRP A 60 13.24 2.14 -20.83
CA TRP A 60 11.83 1.69 -20.79
C TRP A 60 10.86 2.87 -20.95
N CYS A 61 11.05 3.97 -20.21
CA CYS A 61 10.20 5.16 -20.31
C CYS A 61 10.25 5.82 -21.68
N LEU A 62 11.39 5.83 -22.35
CA LEU A 62 11.51 6.34 -23.74
C LEU A 62 10.65 5.58 -24.73
N GLN A 63 10.39 4.29 -24.50
CA GLN A 63 9.47 3.48 -25.32
C GLN A 63 7.99 3.72 -24.97
N HIS A 64 7.71 4.43 -23.87
CA HIS A 64 6.37 4.73 -23.36
C HIS A 64 6.20 6.24 -23.11
N PRO A 65 6.04 7.08 -24.16
CA PRO A 65 6.10 8.53 -24.07
C PRO A 65 5.02 9.19 -23.20
N THR A 66 4.00 8.46 -22.77
CA THR A 66 3.02 8.91 -21.76
C THR A 66 3.56 8.86 -20.34
N VAL A 67 4.72 8.22 -20.11
CA VAL A 67 5.36 8.10 -18.81
C VAL A 67 6.46 9.17 -18.67
N ARG A 68 6.37 9.97 -17.63
CA ARG A 68 7.35 11.01 -17.30
C ARG A 68 8.45 10.42 -16.42
N PHE A 69 9.70 10.48 -16.89
CA PHE A 69 10.85 9.97 -16.15
C PHE A 69 11.66 11.10 -15.53
N PHE A 70 12.02 10.92 -14.26
CA PHE A 70 12.92 11.79 -13.52
C PHE A 70 13.99 10.96 -12.80
N GLN A 71 15.12 11.57 -12.49
CA GLN A 71 16.24 10.92 -11.81
C GLN A 71 16.92 11.88 -10.85
N SER A 72 17.21 11.42 -9.65
CA SER A 72 18.05 12.14 -8.70
C SER A 72 19.53 11.94 -8.99
N SER A 73 20.37 12.91 -8.61
CA SER A 73 21.83 12.77 -8.62
C SER A 73 22.38 12.00 -7.41
N GLU A 74 21.57 11.86 -6.33
CA GLU A 74 21.94 11.17 -5.11
C GLU A 74 20.75 10.39 -4.53
N ASN A 75 21.03 9.38 -3.71
CA ASN A 75 19.98 8.63 -3.02
C ASN A 75 19.40 9.44 -1.86
N LEU A 76 18.17 9.93 -2.04
CA LEU A 76 17.42 10.75 -1.09
C LEU A 76 16.74 9.93 0.04
N GLY A 77 16.92 8.60 0.08
CA GLY A 77 16.14 7.70 0.89
C GLY A 77 14.70 7.57 0.40
N TYR A 78 13.88 6.81 1.12
CA TYR A 78 12.50 6.58 0.68
C TYR A 78 11.65 7.86 0.75
N ALA A 79 11.64 8.52 1.92
CA ALA A 79 10.84 9.72 2.13
C ALA A 79 11.23 10.87 1.20
N GLY A 80 12.54 11.15 1.08
CA GLY A 80 13.04 12.18 0.19
C GLY A 80 12.77 11.91 -1.28
N GLY A 81 13.02 10.67 -1.73
CA GLY A 81 12.74 10.22 -3.10
C GLY A 81 11.26 10.31 -3.46
N MET A 82 10.37 9.84 -2.58
CA MET A 82 8.92 9.92 -2.79
C MET A 82 8.42 11.37 -2.81
N ASN A 83 8.94 12.24 -1.91
CA ASN A 83 8.61 13.66 -1.92
C ASN A 83 9.03 14.34 -3.23
N ALA A 84 10.25 14.07 -3.70
CA ALA A 84 10.77 14.61 -4.95
C ALA A 84 9.94 14.12 -6.15
N ALA A 85 9.58 12.83 -6.17
CA ALA A 85 8.75 12.26 -7.22
C ALA A 85 7.33 12.86 -7.23
N ALA A 86 6.69 12.95 -6.05
CA ALA A 86 5.35 13.48 -5.88
C ALA A 86 5.23 14.98 -6.23
N ALA A 87 6.33 15.75 -6.16
CA ALA A 87 6.34 17.14 -6.56
C ALA A 87 6.03 17.36 -8.06
N HIS A 88 6.16 16.34 -8.89
CA HIS A 88 5.82 16.38 -10.31
C HIS A 88 4.37 16.02 -10.61
N ALA A 89 3.61 15.55 -9.62
CA ALA A 89 2.26 15.05 -9.77
C ALA A 89 1.23 16.18 -9.92
N GLN A 90 0.20 15.96 -10.76
CA GLN A 90 -0.87 16.92 -11.07
C GLN A 90 -2.27 16.34 -10.75
N GLY A 91 -2.37 15.04 -10.45
CA GLY A 91 -3.61 14.36 -10.17
C GLY A 91 -4.23 14.77 -8.84
N ARG A 92 -5.56 14.61 -8.75
CA ARG A 92 -6.28 14.81 -7.48
C ARG A 92 -5.81 13.86 -6.37
N TRP A 93 -5.41 12.64 -6.76
CA TRP A 93 -4.85 11.63 -5.87
C TRP A 93 -3.44 11.27 -6.31
N LEU A 94 -2.55 11.12 -5.35
CA LEU A 94 -1.23 10.51 -5.50
C LEU A 94 -1.37 9.02 -5.23
N LEU A 95 -0.98 8.16 -6.17
CA LEU A 95 -0.74 6.76 -5.92
C LEU A 95 0.77 6.55 -5.79
N LEU A 96 1.29 6.53 -4.56
CA LEU A 96 2.70 6.27 -4.29
C LEU A 96 2.95 4.76 -4.39
N VAL A 97 3.94 4.36 -5.16
CA VAL A 97 4.17 2.96 -5.55
C VAL A 97 5.63 2.58 -5.32
N ASN A 98 5.85 1.52 -4.54
CA ASN A 98 7.16 0.87 -4.47
C ASN A 98 7.42 0.07 -5.75
N ASN A 99 8.66 0.08 -6.19
CA ASN A 99 9.06 -0.61 -7.43
C ASN A 99 9.06 -2.15 -7.36
N ASP A 100 8.82 -2.74 -6.20
CA ASP A 100 8.70 -4.18 -5.97
C ASP A 100 7.22 -4.65 -5.87
N THR A 101 6.32 -3.90 -6.50
CA THR A 101 4.90 -4.22 -6.62
C THR A 101 4.52 -4.61 -8.04
N GLU A 102 3.46 -5.42 -8.17
CA GLU A 102 2.88 -5.77 -9.46
C GLU A 102 1.35 -5.63 -9.41
N PHE A 103 0.80 -5.13 -10.50
CA PHE A 103 -0.62 -4.77 -10.63
C PHE A 103 -1.36 -5.84 -11.42
N PRO A 104 -2.17 -6.70 -10.77
CA PRO A 104 -3.06 -7.63 -11.47
C PRO A 104 -4.06 -6.89 -12.36
N SER A 105 -4.73 -7.62 -13.25
CA SER A 105 -5.80 -7.03 -14.08
C SER A 105 -6.85 -6.31 -13.23
N HIS A 106 -7.45 -5.26 -13.77
CA HIS A 106 -8.48 -4.42 -13.15
C HIS A 106 -8.03 -3.58 -11.95
N THR A 107 -6.74 -3.58 -11.57
CA THR A 107 -6.27 -2.90 -10.34
C THR A 107 -6.56 -1.39 -10.35
N LEU A 108 -6.11 -0.67 -11.38
CA LEU A 108 -6.30 0.79 -11.40
C LEU A 108 -7.76 1.18 -11.71
N ASP A 109 -8.51 0.35 -12.44
CA ASP A 109 -9.92 0.56 -12.68
C ASP A 109 -10.74 0.45 -11.37
N ALA A 110 -10.45 -0.59 -10.57
CA ALA A 110 -11.05 -0.77 -9.25
C ALA A 110 -10.68 0.38 -8.30
N LEU A 111 -9.40 0.76 -8.27
CA LEU A 111 -8.94 1.87 -7.44
C LEU A 111 -9.63 3.18 -7.84
N LEU A 112 -9.73 3.48 -9.13
CA LEU A 112 -10.43 4.67 -9.65
C LEU A 112 -11.88 4.68 -9.18
N GLY A 113 -12.58 3.54 -9.23
CA GLY A 113 -13.94 3.38 -8.72
C GLY A 113 -14.05 3.70 -7.23
N VAL A 114 -13.15 3.16 -6.41
CA VAL A 114 -13.07 3.43 -4.97
C VAL A 114 -12.84 4.91 -4.68
N LEU A 115 -11.86 5.54 -5.35
CA LEU A 115 -11.50 6.93 -5.09
C LEU A 115 -12.55 7.95 -5.56
N ARG A 116 -13.30 7.63 -6.61
CA ARG A 116 -14.45 8.45 -7.07
C ARG A 116 -15.59 8.47 -6.06
N GLN A 117 -15.75 7.39 -5.28
CA GLN A 117 -16.83 7.25 -4.29
C GLN A 117 -16.35 7.55 -2.85
N ALA A 118 -15.07 7.84 -2.67
CA ALA A 118 -14.50 8.08 -1.33
C ALA A 118 -15.19 9.29 -0.66
N PRO A 119 -15.54 9.18 0.64
CA PRO A 119 -16.08 10.30 1.42
C PRO A 119 -15.17 11.53 1.39
N ALA A 120 -15.74 12.72 1.50
CA ALA A 120 -15.01 13.98 1.37
C ALA A 120 -13.86 14.16 2.37
N ASN A 121 -13.98 13.59 3.57
CA ASN A 121 -12.95 13.59 4.61
C ASN A 121 -11.94 12.45 4.47
N MET A 122 -12.18 11.46 3.59
CA MET A 122 -11.23 10.40 3.28
C MET A 122 -10.05 10.96 2.50
N ALA A 123 -8.86 10.90 3.06
CA ALA A 123 -7.66 11.43 2.42
C ALA A 123 -6.59 10.38 2.12
N MET A 124 -6.75 9.14 2.62
CA MET A 124 -5.81 8.07 2.32
C MET A 124 -6.53 6.72 2.21
N VAL A 125 -6.24 5.96 1.15
CA VAL A 125 -6.80 4.64 0.89
C VAL A 125 -5.68 3.68 0.52
N GLY A 126 -5.52 2.61 1.32
CA GLY A 126 -4.53 1.56 1.09
C GLY A 126 -5.16 0.31 0.49
N PRO A 127 -4.60 -0.27 -0.59
CA PRO A 127 -5.02 -1.57 -1.11
C PRO A 127 -4.59 -2.71 -0.19
N VAL A 128 -5.14 -3.89 -0.40
CA VAL A 128 -4.63 -5.12 0.22
C VAL A 128 -3.52 -5.76 -0.59
N THR A 129 -2.70 -6.59 0.07
CA THR A 129 -1.53 -7.25 -0.52
C THR A 129 -1.21 -8.56 0.20
N ASN A 130 -0.36 -9.39 -0.42
CA ASN A 130 0.21 -10.60 0.22
C ASN A 130 1.27 -10.28 1.30
N ALA A 131 1.89 -9.10 1.28
CA ALA A 131 3.03 -8.76 2.15
C ALA A 131 2.94 -7.33 2.69
N ALA A 132 2.47 -7.17 3.93
CA ALA A 132 2.43 -5.91 4.67
C ALA A 132 2.58 -6.15 6.18
N GLY A 133 2.90 -5.10 6.92
CA GLY A 133 3.06 -5.13 8.38
C GLY A 133 1.79 -4.82 9.17
N ASN A 134 0.66 -4.66 8.52
CA ASN A 134 -0.61 -4.22 9.11
C ASN A 134 -1.83 -4.96 8.55
N GLY A 135 -3.02 -4.39 8.69
CA GLY A 135 -4.28 -4.94 8.21
C GLY A 135 -4.46 -4.98 6.68
N GLN A 136 -3.53 -4.43 5.89
CA GLN A 136 -3.53 -4.59 4.44
C GLN A 136 -3.07 -5.99 4.00
N ARG A 137 -2.45 -6.78 4.89
CA ARG A 137 -1.95 -8.11 4.54
C ARG A 137 -3.05 -9.15 4.50
N LEU A 138 -3.25 -9.76 3.33
CA LEU A 138 -3.86 -11.07 3.16
C LEU A 138 -2.74 -12.11 3.23
N TYR A 139 -2.90 -13.14 4.07
CA TYR A 139 -1.80 -14.07 4.34
C TYR A 139 -2.19 -15.51 3.99
N ASP A 140 -1.46 -16.07 3.03
CA ASP A 140 -1.49 -17.49 2.71
C ASP A 140 -0.06 -17.91 2.30
N PRO A 141 0.65 -18.65 3.15
CA PRO A 141 2.05 -19.02 2.89
C PRO A 141 2.21 -20.03 1.75
N ASP A 142 1.13 -20.70 1.35
CA ASP A 142 1.17 -21.75 0.34
C ASP A 142 0.92 -21.22 -1.08
N LYS A 143 0.52 -19.93 -1.22
CA LYS A 143 0.29 -19.33 -2.53
C LYS A 143 1.58 -18.85 -3.19
N SER A 144 1.80 -19.33 -4.41
CA SER A 144 2.81 -18.80 -5.31
C SER A 144 2.48 -17.37 -5.79
N ARG A 145 3.47 -16.68 -6.38
CA ARG A 145 3.26 -15.37 -7.02
C ARG A 145 2.13 -15.41 -8.05
N VAL A 146 2.11 -16.45 -8.92
CA VAL A 146 1.08 -16.59 -9.97
C VAL A 146 -0.32 -16.68 -9.35
N GLN A 147 -0.50 -17.53 -8.33
CA GLN A 147 -1.77 -17.69 -7.64
C GLN A 147 -2.23 -16.39 -6.92
N TRP A 148 -1.29 -15.60 -6.41
CA TRP A 148 -1.62 -14.28 -5.85
C TRP A 148 -2.07 -13.28 -6.90
N LEU A 149 -1.43 -13.27 -8.09
CA LEU A 149 -1.83 -12.40 -9.20
C LEU A 149 -3.20 -12.78 -9.76
N GLU A 150 -3.50 -14.07 -9.91
CA GLU A 150 -4.81 -14.57 -10.32
C GLU A 150 -5.92 -14.21 -9.32
N LEU A 151 -5.67 -14.47 -8.02
CA LEU A 151 -6.59 -14.08 -6.97
C LEU A 151 -6.79 -12.55 -6.92
N GLY A 152 -5.73 -11.79 -7.07
CA GLY A 152 -5.78 -10.33 -7.12
C GLY A 152 -6.63 -9.83 -8.29
N ALA A 153 -6.45 -10.38 -9.48
CA ALA A 153 -7.26 -10.06 -10.65
C ALA A 153 -8.75 -10.33 -10.39
N TRP A 154 -9.06 -11.47 -9.74
CA TRP A 154 -10.43 -11.79 -9.37
C TRP A 154 -11.00 -10.81 -8.34
N LEU A 155 -10.26 -10.49 -7.26
CA LEU A 155 -10.68 -9.52 -6.24
C LEU A 155 -10.96 -8.14 -6.87
N ASN A 156 -10.08 -7.67 -7.74
CA ASN A 156 -10.20 -6.37 -8.41
C ASN A 156 -11.39 -6.30 -9.36
N ALA A 157 -11.76 -7.43 -9.98
CA ALA A 157 -12.93 -7.53 -10.87
C ALA A 157 -14.28 -7.61 -10.11
N HIS A 158 -14.27 -7.85 -8.80
CA HIS A 158 -15.49 -8.06 -8.00
C HIS A 158 -15.52 -7.10 -6.80
N PRO A 159 -15.65 -5.78 -7.02
CA PRO A 159 -15.66 -4.79 -5.94
C PRO A 159 -16.86 -4.96 -5.02
N THR A 160 -16.68 -4.61 -3.76
CA THR A 160 -17.71 -4.67 -2.70
C THR A 160 -18.07 -3.30 -2.13
N GLY A 161 -17.28 -2.26 -2.45
CA GLY A 161 -17.45 -0.91 -1.94
C GLY A 161 -17.01 -0.73 -0.48
N GLN A 162 -16.41 -1.76 0.15
CA GLN A 162 -16.01 -1.66 1.55
C GLN A 162 -14.73 -0.84 1.73
N LEU A 163 -14.82 0.14 2.63
CA LEU A 163 -13.68 0.87 3.18
C LEU A 163 -13.55 0.50 4.66
N LEU A 164 -12.45 -0.15 5.03
CA LEU A 164 -12.19 -0.61 6.39
C LEU A 164 -11.34 0.43 7.13
N PRO A 165 -11.89 1.14 8.13
CA PRO A 165 -11.12 2.13 8.89
C PRO A 165 -9.87 1.51 9.50
N THR A 166 -8.74 2.21 9.38
CA THR A 166 -7.48 1.76 9.95
C THR A 166 -6.74 2.91 10.63
N TYR A 167 -5.86 2.59 11.58
CA TYR A 167 -5.06 3.61 12.25
C TYR A 167 -3.74 3.91 11.52
N ARG A 168 -3.31 3.04 10.58
CA ARG A 168 -2.17 3.24 9.70
C ARG A 168 -2.29 2.43 8.41
N CYS A 169 -1.63 2.89 7.36
CA CYS A 169 -1.34 2.13 6.15
C CYS A 169 0.18 1.96 5.97
N ASP A 170 0.61 0.86 5.38
CA ASP A 170 1.98 0.65 4.90
C ASP A 170 2.06 1.18 3.45
N PHE A 171 3.16 1.83 3.10
CA PHE A 171 3.29 2.58 1.83
C PHE A 171 4.00 1.76 0.73
N PHE A 172 3.75 0.43 0.66
CA PHE A 172 4.13 -0.34 -0.52
C PHE A 172 3.39 0.13 -1.78
N CYS A 173 2.12 0.50 -1.60
CA CYS A 173 1.28 1.22 -2.56
C CYS A 173 0.17 1.91 -1.78
N ILE A 174 -0.03 3.21 -1.99
CA ILE A 174 -0.97 4.01 -1.21
C ILE A 174 -1.53 5.17 -2.03
N ALA A 175 -2.86 5.32 -2.04
CA ALA A 175 -3.52 6.48 -2.61
C ALA A 175 -3.72 7.56 -1.53
N ILE A 176 -3.23 8.78 -1.79
CA ILE A 176 -3.31 9.93 -0.87
C ILE A 176 -3.85 11.12 -1.66
N ARG A 177 -4.80 11.86 -1.09
CA ARG A 177 -5.27 13.11 -1.69
C ARG A 177 -4.13 14.12 -1.78
N GLN A 178 -4.00 14.75 -2.95
CA GLN A 178 -2.94 15.72 -3.24
C GLN A 178 -2.95 16.91 -2.27
N ASP A 179 -4.13 17.44 -1.93
CA ASP A 179 -4.29 18.55 -1.00
C ASP A 179 -3.87 18.18 0.44
N ALA A 180 -4.21 16.97 0.89
CA ALA A 180 -3.78 16.48 2.20
C ALA A 180 -2.26 16.23 2.25
N TRP A 181 -1.69 15.67 1.16
CA TRP A 181 -0.25 15.50 1.03
C TRP A 181 0.49 16.83 1.15
N GLN A 182 0.04 17.85 0.41
CA GLN A 182 0.62 19.20 0.43
C GLN A 182 0.46 19.87 1.79
N ALA A 183 -0.73 19.81 2.40
CA ALA A 183 -1.02 20.39 3.70
C ALA A 183 -0.14 19.79 4.82
N LEU A 184 0.21 18.52 4.72
CA LEU A 184 1.05 17.81 5.71
C LEU A 184 2.55 17.86 5.37
N GLY A 185 2.95 18.42 4.23
CA GLY A 185 4.35 18.54 3.81
C GLY A 185 5.01 17.22 3.39
N GLY A 186 4.22 16.23 2.97
CA GLY A 186 4.72 14.93 2.55
C GLY A 186 5.29 14.05 3.67
N LEU A 187 6.20 13.14 3.31
CA LEU A 187 6.91 12.27 4.25
C LEU A 187 8.06 13.01 4.92
N ASP A 188 8.31 12.73 6.20
CA ASP A 188 9.42 13.36 6.92
C ASP A 188 10.76 12.65 6.63
N PRO A 189 11.75 13.33 6.04
CA PRO A 189 13.07 12.76 5.76
C PRO A 189 13.88 12.32 6.98
N VAL A 190 13.47 12.70 8.19
CA VAL A 190 14.15 12.30 9.44
C VAL A 190 14.25 10.79 9.62
N PHE A 191 13.37 10.02 8.98
CA PHE A 191 13.38 8.55 8.99
C PHE A 191 14.45 7.95 8.07
N GLY A 192 15.16 8.75 7.27
CA GLY A 192 16.29 8.34 6.46
C GLY A 192 15.91 7.36 5.35
N ARG A 193 16.57 6.19 5.32
CA ARG A 193 16.39 5.19 4.27
C ARG A 193 15.00 4.54 4.23
N GLY A 194 14.19 4.69 5.30
CA GLY A 194 12.83 4.15 5.37
C GLY A 194 12.49 3.60 6.76
N TYR A 195 11.28 3.03 6.86
CA TYR A 195 10.62 2.54 8.08
C TYR A 195 10.12 3.63 9.03
N TYR A 196 8.82 3.61 9.29
CA TYR A 196 8.04 4.49 10.16
C TYR A 196 7.64 5.84 9.56
N GLU A 197 8.14 6.27 8.42
CA GLU A 197 7.66 7.47 7.70
C GLU A 197 6.19 7.36 7.29
N ASP A 198 5.77 6.16 6.90
CA ASP A 198 4.39 5.79 6.58
C ASP A 198 3.47 5.87 7.79
N PHE A 199 3.94 5.35 8.93
CA PHE A 199 3.18 5.38 10.16
C PHE A 199 3.10 6.80 10.73
N ASP A 200 4.19 7.57 10.71
CA ASP A 200 4.20 8.98 11.09
C ASP A 200 3.20 9.79 10.24
N PHE A 201 3.23 9.62 8.92
CA PHE A 201 2.30 10.28 8.01
C PHE A 201 0.85 9.90 8.32
N SER A 202 0.56 8.61 8.52
CA SER A 202 -0.76 8.11 8.91
C SER A 202 -1.29 8.78 10.17
N LEU A 203 -0.44 9.02 11.16
CA LEU A 203 -0.83 9.68 12.43
C LEU A 203 -1.04 11.17 12.25
N ARG A 204 -0.15 11.87 11.50
CA ARG A 204 -0.30 13.30 11.18
C ARG A 204 -1.58 13.56 10.38
N LEU A 205 -1.91 12.69 9.44
CA LEU A 205 -3.14 12.78 8.65
C LEU A 205 -4.38 12.71 9.55
N ARG A 206 -4.42 11.77 10.49
CA ARG A 206 -5.52 11.66 11.45
C ARG A 206 -5.59 12.85 12.41
N GLN A 207 -4.44 13.35 12.90
CA GLN A 207 -4.38 14.54 13.75
C GLN A 207 -4.89 15.80 13.05
N ALA A 208 -4.75 15.87 11.72
CA ALA A 208 -5.31 16.93 10.88
C ALA A 208 -6.82 16.77 10.60
N GLY A 209 -7.47 15.73 11.15
CA GLY A 209 -8.92 15.50 11.02
C GLY A 209 -9.33 14.72 9.76
N TYR A 210 -8.38 14.20 8.98
CA TYR A 210 -8.67 13.36 7.83
C TYR A 210 -8.89 11.89 8.24
N GLU A 211 -9.62 11.17 7.39
CA GLU A 211 -9.83 9.72 7.52
C GLU A 211 -8.90 8.94 6.60
N GLN A 212 -8.65 7.70 7.00
CA GLN A 212 -7.90 6.72 6.23
C GLN A 212 -8.53 5.34 6.35
N ALA A 213 -8.47 4.56 5.27
CA ALA A 213 -9.05 3.23 5.21
C ALA A 213 -8.22 2.24 4.38
N ILE A 214 -8.47 0.96 4.59
CA ILE A 214 -8.06 -0.12 3.70
C ILE A 214 -9.23 -0.44 2.79
N THR A 215 -8.98 -0.61 1.49
CA THR A 215 -9.94 -1.20 0.56
C THR A 215 -9.54 -2.62 0.20
N GLU A 216 -10.49 -3.56 0.29
CA GLU A 216 -10.30 -4.93 -0.16
C GLU A 216 -10.70 -5.13 -1.63
N ASP A 217 -11.19 -4.07 -2.26
CA ASP A 217 -11.56 -4.07 -3.68
C ASP A 217 -10.34 -3.91 -4.60
N VAL A 218 -9.19 -3.57 -4.03
CA VAL A 218 -7.93 -3.40 -4.74
C VAL A 218 -6.86 -4.28 -4.09
N PHE A 219 -6.41 -5.30 -4.83
CA PHE A 219 -5.26 -6.11 -4.47
C PHE A 219 -4.07 -5.75 -5.37
N ILE A 220 -2.89 -5.61 -4.74
CA ILE A 220 -1.62 -5.41 -5.42
C ILE A 220 -0.63 -6.43 -4.87
N TYR A 221 0.05 -7.17 -5.75
CA TYR A 221 1.11 -8.07 -5.34
C TYR A 221 2.33 -7.28 -4.90
N HIS A 222 2.91 -7.60 -3.75
CA HIS A 222 4.11 -6.99 -3.22
C HIS A 222 5.16 -8.08 -2.97
N GLN A 223 6.30 -7.97 -3.64
CA GLN A 223 7.37 -8.97 -3.50
C GLN A 223 7.93 -8.98 -2.07
N GLY A 224 7.95 -7.81 -1.42
CA GLY A 224 8.35 -7.63 -0.03
C GLY A 224 9.86 -7.78 0.20
N SER A 225 10.43 -6.87 0.99
CA SER A 225 11.85 -6.89 1.42
C SER A 225 12.90 -6.98 0.30
N ALA A 226 12.53 -6.68 -0.95
CA ALA A 226 13.43 -6.77 -2.08
C ALA A 226 14.61 -5.78 -1.99
N THR A 227 14.36 -4.60 -1.41
CA THR A 227 15.35 -3.50 -1.37
C THR A 227 16.38 -3.65 -0.25
N PHE A 228 16.01 -4.22 0.89
CA PHE A 228 16.86 -4.17 2.10
C PHE A 228 17.59 -5.48 2.40
N GLY A 229 17.16 -6.62 1.89
CA GLY A 229 17.81 -7.91 2.11
C GLY A 229 18.14 -8.19 3.59
N ASN A 230 19.34 -8.76 3.85
CA ASN A 230 19.88 -9.05 5.19
C ASN A 230 20.83 -7.94 5.69
N ASP A 231 20.60 -6.67 5.40
CA ASP A 231 21.46 -5.57 5.84
C ASP A 231 21.47 -5.45 7.37
N PRO A 232 22.62 -5.68 8.05
CA PRO A 232 22.71 -5.57 9.51
C PRO A 232 22.39 -4.16 10.05
N SER A 233 22.65 -3.11 9.25
CA SER A 233 22.37 -1.72 9.61
C SER A 233 20.88 -1.43 9.74
N LEU A 234 20.03 -2.25 9.10
CA LEU A 234 18.58 -2.12 9.12
C LEU A 234 17.98 -2.23 10.53
N LYS A 235 18.49 -3.15 11.34
CA LYS A 235 18.01 -3.31 12.73
C LYS A 235 18.28 -2.05 13.56
N ALA A 236 19.43 -1.41 13.37
CA ALA A 236 19.79 -0.17 14.05
C ALA A 236 18.87 0.99 13.59
N LEU A 237 18.63 1.11 12.27
CA LEU A 237 17.73 2.09 11.69
C LEU A 237 16.31 1.95 12.26
N ILE A 238 15.72 0.76 12.20
CA ILE A 238 14.38 0.46 12.74
C ILE A 238 14.28 0.84 14.21
N LYS A 239 15.32 0.51 15.02
CA LYS A 239 15.35 0.85 16.45
C LYS A 239 15.40 2.37 16.67
N THR A 240 16.18 3.09 15.87
CA THR A 240 16.28 4.56 15.92
C THR A 240 14.95 5.20 15.54
N ASN A 241 14.37 4.80 14.40
CA ASN A 241 13.12 5.35 13.90
C ASN A 241 11.94 5.06 14.87
N LYS A 242 11.93 3.87 15.50
CA LYS A 242 10.95 3.56 16.55
C LYS A 242 11.04 4.52 17.74
N ARG A 243 12.25 4.94 18.14
CA ARG A 243 12.43 5.94 19.23
C ARG A 243 11.92 7.32 18.81
N ILE A 244 12.15 7.73 17.55
CA ILE A 244 11.60 8.97 17.01
C ILE A 244 10.07 8.93 17.10
N MET A 245 9.44 7.84 16.64
CA MET A 245 7.99 7.65 16.73
C MET A 245 7.46 7.72 18.16
N GLN A 246 8.10 7.02 19.09
CA GLN A 246 7.69 7.02 20.51
C GLN A 246 7.79 8.41 21.15
N LYS A 247 8.80 9.21 20.76
CA LYS A 247 8.96 10.59 21.22
C LYS A 247 7.91 11.53 20.65
N ARG A 248 7.56 11.37 19.35
CA ARG A 248 6.58 12.22 18.65
C ARG A 248 5.15 11.89 19.04
N HIS A 249 4.87 10.61 19.30
CA HIS A 249 3.54 10.10 19.58
C HIS A 249 3.53 9.35 20.92
N PRO A 250 3.55 10.06 22.07
CA PRO A 250 3.52 9.41 23.39
C PRO A 250 2.28 8.53 23.55
N GLY A 251 2.47 7.33 24.11
CA GLY A 251 1.37 6.36 24.30
C GLY A 251 1.00 5.55 23.04
N LEU A 252 1.70 5.75 21.91
CA LEU A 252 1.46 4.97 20.70
C LEU A 252 1.67 3.46 20.94
N ARG A 253 0.64 2.67 20.62
CA ARG A 253 0.71 1.21 20.63
C ARG A 253 1.09 0.70 19.25
N PHE A 254 2.14 -0.13 19.19
CA PHE A 254 2.54 -0.84 17.98
C PHE A 254 1.82 -2.18 17.94
N LEU A 255 0.69 -2.23 17.22
CA LEU A 255 -0.08 -3.47 17.06
C LEU A 255 0.67 -4.45 16.15
N HIS A 256 0.56 -5.72 16.48
CA HIS A 256 1.04 -6.78 15.60
C HIS A 256 0.09 -6.93 14.40
N VAL A 257 0.62 -7.36 13.25
CA VAL A 257 -0.16 -7.53 12.02
C VAL A 257 -1.43 -8.37 12.20
N ARG A 258 -1.39 -9.45 13.03
CA ARG A 258 -2.58 -10.26 13.34
C ARG A 258 -3.67 -9.49 14.10
N GLU A 259 -3.30 -8.53 14.95
CA GLU A 259 -4.25 -7.66 15.65
C GLU A 259 -4.91 -6.70 14.66
N CYS A 260 -4.13 -6.11 13.76
CA CYS A 260 -4.65 -5.25 12.69
C CYS A 260 -5.59 -6.03 11.74
N ASN A 261 -5.26 -7.30 11.42
CA ASN A 261 -6.12 -8.15 10.59
C ASN A 261 -7.43 -8.51 11.30
N LEU A 262 -7.39 -8.75 12.62
CA LEU A 262 -8.61 -8.98 13.40
C LEU A 262 -9.48 -7.71 13.40
N ASP A 263 -8.90 -6.54 13.62
CA ASP A 263 -9.64 -5.27 13.61
C ASP A 263 -10.27 -5.02 12.23
N ALA A 264 -9.56 -5.32 11.12
CA ALA A 264 -10.08 -5.20 9.77
C ALA A 264 -11.23 -6.20 9.49
N LEU A 265 -11.13 -7.45 9.96
CA LEU A 265 -12.22 -8.44 9.85
C LEU A 265 -13.46 -7.97 10.60
N LEU A 266 -13.30 -7.49 11.82
CA LEU A 266 -14.41 -6.96 12.62
C LEU A 266 -15.06 -5.73 11.97
N ALA A 267 -14.27 -4.85 11.37
CA ALA A 267 -14.78 -3.71 10.61
C ALA A 267 -15.58 -4.16 9.39
N ALA A 268 -15.13 -5.18 8.66
CA ALA A 268 -15.84 -5.75 7.51
C ALA A 268 -17.18 -6.40 7.96
N GLN A 269 -17.16 -7.18 9.03
CA GLN A 269 -18.37 -7.80 9.58
C GLN A 269 -19.39 -6.78 10.10
N LYS A 270 -18.93 -5.66 10.65
CA LYS A 270 -19.81 -4.57 11.08
C LYS A 270 -20.52 -3.90 9.90
N GLN A 271 -19.85 -3.77 8.76
CA GLN A 271 -20.45 -3.20 7.53
C GLN A 271 -21.42 -4.17 6.84
N THR A 272 -21.16 -5.48 6.96
CA THR A 272 -22.01 -6.55 6.39
C THR A 272 -22.28 -7.61 7.45
N PRO A 273 -23.24 -7.36 8.35
CA PRO A 273 -23.54 -8.29 9.43
C PRO A 273 -24.18 -9.57 8.90
N GLY A 274 -23.87 -10.68 9.55
CA GLY A 274 -24.42 -12.01 9.25
C GLY A 274 -23.35 -13.09 9.10
N PRO A 275 -23.78 -14.37 9.05
CA PRO A 275 -22.87 -15.48 8.83
C PRO A 275 -22.16 -15.37 7.47
N ILE A 276 -20.86 -15.61 7.44
CA ILE A 276 -20.02 -15.47 6.22
C ILE A 276 -20.61 -16.26 5.05
N GLN A 277 -21.11 -17.47 5.29
CA GLN A 277 -21.70 -18.33 4.24
C GLN A 277 -22.95 -17.75 3.57
N ASN A 278 -23.60 -16.77 4.17
CA ASN A 278 -24.81 -16.12 3.64
C ASN A 278 -24.51 -14.81 2.90
N LEU A 279 -23.26 -14.36 2.89
CA LEU A 279 -22.85 -13.14 2.20
C LEU A 279 -22.71 -13.38 0.67
N PRO A 280 -22.78 -12.34 -0.15
CA PRO A 280 -22.39 -12.42 -1.56
C PRO A 280 -20.96 -12.98 -1.71
N GLN A 281 -20.71 -13.76 -2.77
CA GLN A 281 -19.45 -14.49 -2.98
C GLN A 281 -18.21 -13.60 -2.82
N ALA A 282 -18.26 -12.38 -3.34
CA ALA A 282 -17.15 -11.43 -3.24
C ALA A 282 -16.79 -11.06 -1.79
N LEU A 283 -17.78 -10.90 -0.92
CA LEU A 283 -17.57 -10.63 0.50
C LEU A 283 -17.14 -11.88 1.26
N GLN A 284 -17.75 -13.04 0.95
CA GLN A 284 -17.33 -14.32 1.53
C GLN A 284 -15.83 -14.56 1.32
N GLN A 285 -15.37 -14.44 0.08
CA GLN A 285 -13.97 -14.68 -0.29
C GLN A 285 -13.01 -13.79 0.50
N ARG A 286 -13.33 -12.49 0.66
CA ARG A 286 -12.49 -11.54 1.42
C ARG A 286 -12.44 -11.89 2.91
N GLN A 287 -13.58 -12.12 3.53
CA GLN A 287 -13.64 -12.45 4.94
C GLN A 287 -12.99 -13.81 5.24
N GLN A 288 -13.13 -14.79 4.35
CA GLN A 288 -12.45 -16.09 4.47
C GLN A 288 -10.92 -15.95 4.38
N LEU A 289 -10.41 -15.18 3.43
CA LEU A 289 -8.96 -14.91 3.30
C LEU A 289 -8.39 -14.25 4.57
N ARG A 290 -9.10 -13.25 5.12
CA ARG A 290 -8.69 -12.63 6.38
C ARG A 290 -8.71 -13.60 7.54
N TRP A 291 -9.77 -14.34 7.66
CA TRP A 291 -9.92 -15.34 8.73
C TRP A 291 -8.82 -16.40 8.65
N GLN A 292 -8.54 -16.91 7.44
CA GLN A 292 -7.43 -17.84 7.21
C GLN A 292 -6.11 -17.23 7.65
N GLY A 293 -5.82 -15.99 7.24
CA GLY A 293 -4.60 -15.28 7.64
C GLY A 293 -4.46 -15.12 9.16
N ILE A 294 -5.55 -14.78 9.86
CA ILE A 294 -5.57 -14.67 11.33
C ILE A 294 -5.28 -16.02 12.00
N ARG A 295 -5.80 -17.13 11.45
CA ARG A 295 -5.57 -18.48 11.95
C ARG A 295 -4.14 -18.96 11.73
N LEU A 296 -3.55 -18.64 10.60
CA LEU A 296 -2.19 -19.06 10.23
C LEU A 296 -1.11 -18.21 10.95
N ASP A 297 -1.35 -16.91 11.14
CA ASP A 297 -0.40 -16.01 11.81
C ASP A 297 -0.55 -16.04 13.33
N GLN A 298 -0.29 -17.21 13.94
CA GLN A 298 -0.40 -17.39 15.39
C GLN A 298 0.92 -17.03 16.12
N PRO A 299 0.85 -16.60 17.40
CA PRO A 299 2.04 -16.43 18.21
C PRO A 299 2.88 -17.72 18.32
N ARG A 300 4.20 -17.60 18.22
CA ARG A 300 5.11 -18.75 18.36
C ARG A 300 5.10 -19.35 19.77
N SER A 301 5.01 -18.51 20.81
CA SER A 301 4.95 -18.93 22.22
C SER A 301 3.63 -19.65 22.53
N PRO A 302 3.62 -20.86 23.15
CA PRO A 302 2.42 -21.59 23.48
C PRO A 302 1.43 -20.79 24.36
N LEU A 303 1.91 -20.12 25.39
CA LEU A 303 1.10 -19.28 26.27
C LEU A 303 0.43 -18.13 25.50
N LYS A 304 1.21 -17.39 24.70
CA LYS A 304 0.67 -16.29 23.86
C LYS A 304 -0.31 -16.83 22.82
N ARG A 305 -0.12 -18.04 22.31
CA ARG A 305 -1.02 -18.70 21.37
C ARG A 305 -2.37 -19.05 22.04
N SER A 306 -2.35 -19.59 23.26
CA SER A 306 -3.57 -19.86 24.04
C SER A 306 -4.33 -18.58 24.33
N LEU A 307 -3.66 -17.52 24.76
CA LEU A 307 -4.27 -16.22 25.01
C LEU A 307 -4.86 -15.62 23.72
N TRP A 308 -4.17 -15.77 22.59
CA TRP A 308 -4.65 -15.32 21.29
C TRP A 308 -5.92 -16.08 20.86
N ARG A 309 -5.92 -17.42 20.98
CA ARG A 309 -7.10 -18.26 20.69
C ARG A 309 -8.28 -17.91 21.57
N PHE A 310 -8.07 -17.68 22.87
CA PHE A 310 -9.12 -17.23 23.80
C PHE A 310 -9.67 -15.86 23.38
N ARG A 311 -8.80 -14.90 22.99
CA ARG A 311 -9.24 -13.61 22.44
C ARG A 311 -10.09 -13.78 21.19
N LEU A 312 -9.68 -14.61 20.23
CA LEU A 312 -10.46 -14.89 19.03
C LEU A 312 -11.83 -15.48 19.37
N TRP A 313 -11.86 -16.48 20.22
CA TRP A 313 -13.11 -17.10 20.68
C TRP A 313 -14.05 -16.07 21.32
N ARG A 314 -13.55 -15.24 22.23
CA ARG A 314 -14.33 -14.18 22.90
C ARG A 314 -14.86 -13.12 21.93
N THR A 315 -14.11 -12.80 20.89
CA THR A 315 -14.38 -11.66 19.98
C THR A 315 -15.29 -12.07 18.82
N LEU A 316 -15.11 -13.26 18.29
CA LEU A 316 -15.78 -13.73 17.07
C LEU A 316 -16.85 -14.80 17.35
N GLY A 317 -16.96 -15.27 18.59
CA GLY A 317 -17.85 -16.37 18.95
C GLY A 317 -17.37 -17.71 18.38
N HIS A 318 -18.29 -18.64 18.19
CA HIS A 318 -18.02 -19.91 17.52
C HIS A 318 -17.99 -19.70 16.01
N VAL A 319 -16.79 -19.44 15.45
CA VAL A 319 -16.52 -19.49 14.00
C VAL A 319 -15.68 -20.73 13.70
#